data_a444ea5a58393b39b920731e0a4c39a7
#
_entry.id   a444ea5a58393b39b920731e0a4c39a7
#
_cell.length_a   1.000
_cell.length_b   1.000
_cell.length_c   1.000
_cell.angle_alpha   90.00
_cell.angle_beta   90.00
_cell.angle_gamma   90.00
#
_symmetry.space_group_name_H-M   'P 1'
#
loop_
_entity.id
_entity.type
_entity.pdbx_description
1 polymer ?
#
loop_
_entity_poly.entity_id
_entity_poly.type
_entity_poly.pdbx_seq_one_letter_code
_entity_poly.pdbx_strand_id
1 'polypeptide(L)'
;LKSALLRHTLAGEPRTSIEAWNAHYLPRVIARELFAQAVASIERHQGHGDTLVLMSASVDLYVPALARQLGFTHTICTDVAWRGEVLDGALASANCRGEEKARRLTGLRERYGDLAIVAYGNSASDLPHLRLATRGVLVNGSRAARAAAAALGIESVDWRGTWRPPLRSKLDKLR
;
A
#
# COMPACT_ATOMS: atom_id res chain seq x y z
N LEU A 1 -0.57 5.18 -19.70
CA LEU A 1 -1.79 4.36 -19.49
C LEU A 1 -2.60 4.85 -18.27
N LYS A 2 -2.00 4.97 -17.05
CA LYS A 2 -2.70 5.37 -15.80
C LYS A 2 -3.37 6.75 -15.93
N SER A 3 -2.65 7.79 -16.38
CA SER A 3 -3.21 9.14 -16.57
C SER A 3 -4.33 9.16 -17.62
N ALA A 4 -4.20 8.38 -18.71
CA ALA A 4 -5.25 8.29 -19.71
C ALA A 4 -6.53 7.68 -19.11
N LEU A 5 -6.39 6.63 -18.32
CA LEU A 5 -7.52 6.02 -17.62
C LEU A 5 -8.19 7.03 -16.65
N LEU A 6 -7.40 7.69 -15.79
CA LEU A 6 -7.92 8.67 -14.84
C LEU A 6 -8.66 9.82 -15.54
N ARG A 7 -8.10 10.35 -16.64
CA ARG A 7 -8.75 11.41 -17.40
C ARG A 7 -10.07 10.97 -17.99
N HIS A 8 -10.12 9.75 -18.51
CA HIS A 8 -11.32 9.24 -19.17
C HIS A 8 -12.43 8.87 -18.20
N THR A 9 -12.08 8.41 -16.99
CA THR A 9 -13.05 7.84 -16.05
C THR A 9 -13.39 8.74 -14.87
N LEU A 10 -12.46 9.57 -14.40
CA LEU A 10 -12.59 10.30 -13.13
C LEU A 10 -12.28 11.80 -13.22
N ALA A 11 -11.78 12.31 -14.35
CA ALA A 11 -11.57 13.76 -14.49
C ALA A 11 -12.90 14.50 -14.34
N GLY A 12 -12.89 15.59 -13.59
CA GLY A 12 -14.10 16.37 -13.28
C GLY A 12 -14.79 15.94 -11.99
N GLU A 13 -14.43 14.81 -11.38
CA GLU A 13 -15.04 14.39 -10.12
C GLU A 13 -14.60 15.27 -8.94
N PRO A 14 -15.53 15.73 -8.12
CA PRO A 14 -15.19 16.48 -6.92
C PRO A 14 -14.58 15.57 -5.85
N ARG A 15 -13.73 16.13 -5.00
CA ARG A 15 -13.08 15.42 -3.86
C ARG A 15 -14.10 14.71 -2.98
N THR A 16 -15.24 15.34 -2.74
CA THR A 16 -16.32 14.78 -1.92
C THR A 16 -16.90 13.48 -2.49
N SER A 17 -17.00 13.35 -3.84
CA SER A 17 -17.42 12.10 -4.49
C SER A 17 -16.39 10.99 -4.24
N ILE A 18 -15.09 11.30 -4.38
CA ILE A 18 -14.01 10.33 -4.13
C ILE A 18 -14.04 9.87 -2.66
N GLU A 19 -14.23 10.78 -1.73
CA GLU A 19 -14.35 10.48 -0.30
C GLU A 19 -15.56 9.59 0.01
N ALA A 20 -16.71 9.89 -0.58
CA ALA A 20 -17.94 9.09 -0.43
C ALA A 20 -17.76 7.67 -1.00
N TRP A 21 -17.12 7.54 -2.16
CA TRP A 21 -16.79 6.22 -2.74
C TRP A 21 -15.84 5.43 -1.84
N ASN A 22 -14.82 6.06 -1.30
CA ASN A 22 -13.89 5.43 -0.37
C ASN A 22 -14.61 4.95 0.90
N ALA A 23 -15.48 5.76 1.48
CA ALA A 23 -16.23 5.39 2.67
C ALA A 23 -17.11 4.14 2.45
N HIS A 24 -17.63 3.99 1.23
CA HIS A 24 -18.47 2.84 0.86
C HIS A 24 -17.65 1.60 0.44
N TYR A 25 -16.57 1.80 -0.31
CA TYR A 25 -15.81 0.74 -0.96
C TYR A 25 -14.75 0.10 -0.05
N LEU A 26 -13.97 0.91 0.65
CA LEU A 26 -12.82 0.41 1.42
C LEU A 26 -13.19 -0.59 2.52
N PRO A 27 -14.27 -0.44 3.29
CA PRO A 27 -14.65 -1.46 4.27
C PRO A 27 -14.91 -2.84 3.65
N ARG A 28 -15.42 -2.87 2.42
CA ARG A 28 -15.66 -4.12 1.68
C ARG A 28 -14.35 -4.76 1.20
N VAL A 29 -13.42 -3.94 0.69
CA VAL A 29 -12.08 -4.41 0.29
C VAL A 29 -11.36 -5.00 1.49
N ILE A 30 -11.32 -4.29 2.62
CA ILE A 30 -10.67 -4.75 3.84
C ILE A 30 -11.27 -6.08 4.30
N ALA A 31 -12.59 -6.22 4.28
CA ALA A 31 -13.26 -7.42 4.76
C ALA A 31 -13.12 -8.65 3.83
N ARG A 32 -12.76 -8.47 2.57
CA ARG A 32 -12.81 -9.54 1.57
C ARG A 32 -11.51 -9.84 0.87
N GLU A 33 -10.61 -8.85 0.75
CA GLU A 33 -9.44 -8.94 -0.13
C GLU A 33 -8.11 -9.04 0.62
N LEU A 34 -8.11 -8.82 1.93
CA LEU A 34 -6.88 -8.91 2.70
C LEU A 34 -6.53 -10.37 3.04
N PHE A 35 -5.27 -10.71 2.94
CA PHE A 35 -4.75 -11.96 3.46
C PHE A 35 -4.70 -11.92 4.99
N ALA A 36 -5.06 -13.03 5.65
CA ALA A 36 -4.99 -13.15 7.10
C ALA A 36 -3.56 -12.89 7.63
N GLN A 37 -2.54 -13.39 6.91
CA GLN A 37 -1.14 -13.16 7.28
C GLN A 37 -0.69 -11.70 7.08
N ALA A 38 -1.30 -10.96 6.14
CA ALA A 38 -1.04 -9.53 5.98
C ALA A 38 -1.51 -8.76 7.21
N VAL A 39 -2.74 -9.01 7.65
CA VAL A 39 -3.31 -8.38 8.86
C VAL A 39 -2.49 -8.76 10.09
N ALA A 40 -2.19 -10.04 10.29
CA ALA A 40 -1.34 -10.50 11.40
C ALA A 40 0.07 -9.87 11.38
N SER A 41 0.62 -9.60 10.19
CA SER A 41 1.91 -8.91 10.07
C SER A 41 1.80 -7.43 10.46
N ILE A 42 0.72 -6.75 10.05
CA ILE A 42 0.44 -5.36 10.45
C ILE A 42 0.30 -5.28 11.99
N GLU A 43 -0.54 -6.13 12.58
CA GLU A 43 -0.78 -6.18 14.03
C GLU A 43 0.51 -6.46 14.81
N ARG A 44 1.35 -7.39 14.33
CA ARG A 44 2.64 -7.69 14.96
C ARG A 44 3.57 -6.47 14.95
N HIS A 45 3.71 -5.79 13.81
CA HIS A 45 4.53 -4.59 13.70
C HIS A 45 3.98 -3.45 14.58
N GLN A 46 2.66 -3.26 14.63
CA GLN A 46 2.03 -2.31 15.55
C GLN A 46 2.32 -2.63 17.01
N GLY A 47 2.23 -3.91 17.38
CA GLY A 47 2.54 -4.38 18.74
C GLY A 47 4.00 -4.18 19.14
N HIS A 48 4.93 -4.14 18.20
CA HIS A 48 6.34 -3.80 18.43
C HIS A 48 6.61 -2.28 18.47
N GLY A 49 5.62 -1.44 18.16
CA GLY A 49 5.80 0.01 18.03
C GLY A 49 6.50 0.45 16.76
N ASP A 50 6.53 -0.40 15.75
CA ASP A 50 7.16 -0.09 14.47
C ASP A 50 6.40 1.01 13.71
N THR A 51 7.12 1.86 12.99
CA THR A 51 6.53 2.84 12.08
C THR A 51 6.08 2.15 10.79
N LEU A 52 4.78 2.12 10.53
CA LEU A 52 4.21 1.47 9.37
C LEU A 52 4.08 2.43 8.19
N VAL A 53 4.60 2.02 7.04
CA VAL A 53 4.53 2.79 5.78
C VAL A 53 3.84 1.95 4.71
N LEU A 54 2.69 2.42 4.22
CA LEU A 54 2.03 1.80 3.05
C LEU A 54 2.60 2.41 1.76
N MET A 55 3.38 1.61 1.03
CA MET A 55 3.98 2.02 -0.24
C MET A 55 3.29 1.35 -1.43
N SER A 56 2.66 2.14 -2.30
CA SER A 56 1.84 1.62 -3.39
C SER A 56 2.07 2.35 -4.71
N ALA A 57 2.06 1.60 -5.81
CA ALA A 57 1.98 2.19 -7.16
C ALA A 57 0.59 2.75 -7.48
N SER A 58 -0.42 2.43 -6.70
CA SER A 58 -1.77 2.98 -6.85
C SER A 58 -1.84 4.46 -6.49
N VAL A 59 -2.95 5.10 -6.82
CA VAL A 59 -3.11 6.55 -6.68
C VAL A 59 -3.60 6.94 -5.28
N ASP A 60 -3.31 8.17 -4.90
CA ASP A 60 -3.67 8.78 -3.60
C ASP A 60 -5.17 9.01 -3.42
N LEU A 61 -5.98 8.74 -4.43
CA LEU A 61 -7.43 8.82 -4.33
C LEU A 61 -8.01 7.91 -3.25
N TYR A 62 -7.39 6.76 -2.97
CA TYR A 62 -7.87 5.81 -1.98
C TYR A 62 -6.78 5.21 -1.07
N VAL A 63 -5.52 5.18 -1.52
CA VAL A 63 -4.44 4.56 -0.75
C VAL A 63 -4.24 5.19 0.64
N PRO A 64 -4.29 6.53 0.81
CA PRO A 64 -4.20 7.14 2.14
C PRO A 64 -5.39 6.79 3.05
N ALA A 65 -6.60 6.71 2.50
CA ALA A 65 -7.79 6.33 3.26
C ALA A 65 -7.73 4.85 3.71
N LEU A 66 -7.24 3.96 2.84
CA LEU A 66 -6.98 2.56 3.17
C LEU A 66 -5.90 2.44 4.26
N ALA A 67 -4.80 3.17 4.12
CA ALA A 67 -3.70 3.18 5.07
C ALA A 67 -4.18 3.56 6.48
N ARG A 68 -4.97 4.63 6.59
CA ARG A 68 -5.56 5.06 7.88
C ARG A 68 -6.43 3.99 8.51
N GLN A 69 -7.28 3.32 7.72
CA GLN A 69 -8.16 2.24 8.24
C GLN A 69 -7.38 1.02 8.73
N LEU A 70 -6.18 0.78 8.18
CA LEU A 70 -5.28 -0.30 8.58
C LEU A 70 -4.24 0.12 9.63
N GLY A 71 -4.27 1.37 10.09
CA GLY A 71 -3.37 1.88 11.12
C GLY A 71 -1.94 2.13 10.65
N PHE A 72 -1.72 2.39 9.35
CA PHE A 72 -0.42 2.83 8.85
C PHE A 72 -0.13 4.28 9.23
N THR A 73 1.11 4.55 9.65
CA THR A 73 1.57 5.88 10.07
C THR A 73 1.80 6.79 8.86
N HIS A 74 2.34 6.24 7.79
CA HIS A 74 2.68 6.98 6.57
C HIS A 74 2.17 6.27 5.31
N THR A 75 1.96 7.07 4.27
CA THR A 75 1.57 6.60 2.94
C THR A 75 2.51 7.19 1.90
N ILE A 76 3.00 6.34 1.02
CA ILE A 76 3.78 6.71 -0.17
C ILE A 76 3.10 6.08 -1.38
N CYS A 77 2.53 6.90 -2.25
CA CYS A 77 1.81 6.40 -3.42
C CYS A 77 2.00 7.33 -4.63
N THR A 78 1.28 7.08 -5.70
CA THR A 78 1.29 7.95 -6.87
C THR A 78 0.29 9.07 -6.67
N ASP A 79 0.73 10.33 -6.70
CA ASP A 79 -0.14 11.48 -6.49
C ASP A 79 -0.85 11.87 -7.79
N VAL A 80 -2.11 12.29 -7.68
CA VAL A 80 -2.90 12.83 -8.77
C VAL A 80 -3.01 14.35 -8.69
N ALA A 81 -3.21 14.99 -9.84
CA ALA A 81 -3.37 16.44 -9.93
C ALA A 81 -4.83 16.86 -9.67
N TRP A 82 -5.00 17.94 -8.95
CA TRP A 82 -6.28 18.56 -8.64
C TRP A 82 -6.32 20.00 -9.16
N ARG A 83 -7.47 20.46 -9.60
CA ARG A 83 -7.76 21.88 -9.89
C ARG A 83 -8.76 22.37 -8.84
N GLY A 84 -8.26 22.95 -7.75
CA GLY A 84 -9.09 23.18 -6.57
C GLY A 84 -9.59 21.86 -6.01
N GLU A 85 -10.91 21.73 -5.88
CA GLU A 85 -11.56 20.54 -5.34
C GLU A 85 -11.97 19.52 -6.40
N VAL A 86 -11.56 19.70 -7.68
CA VAL A 86 -11.95 18.84 -8.79
C VAL A 86 -10.74 18.09 -9.35
N LEU A 87 -10.89 16.79 -9.62
CA LEU A 87 -9.82 15.94 -10.14
C LEU A 87 -9.46 16.31 -11.58
N ASP A 88 -8.19 16.61 -11.85
CA ASP A 88 -7.67 16.89 -13.20
C ASP A 88 -7.56 15.61 -14.06
N GLY A 89 -7.24 14.49 -13.44
CA GLY A 89 -6.96 13.22 -14.12
C GLY A 89 -5.51 13.06 -14.59
N ALA A 90 -4.63 14.05 -14.40
CA ALA A 90 -3.19 13.89 -14.58
C ALA A 90 -2.53 13.30 -13.29
N LEU A 91 -1.31 12.80 -13.43
CA LEU A 91 -0.48 12.47 -12.28
C LEU A 91 0.31 13.73 -11.86
N ALA A 92 0.36 13.98 -10.56
CA ALA A 92 1.16 15.05 -9.95
C ALA A 92 2.56 14.57 -9.54
N SER A 93 2.76 13.25 -9.44
CA SER A 93 4.08 12.66 -9.13
C SER A 93 4.45 11.54 -10.09
N ALA A 94 5.71 11.12 -10.02
CA ALA A 94 6.15 9.90 -10.69
C ALA A 94 5.36 8.67 -10.18
N ASN A 95 5.08 7.72 -11.08
CA ASN A 95 4.41 6.48 -10.70
C ASN A 95 5.26 5.70 -9.68
N CYS A 96 4.76 5.51 -8.48
CA CYS A 96 5.44 4.85 -7.35
C CYS A 96 5.61 3.34 -7.58
N ARG A 97 6.42 2.96 -8.60
CA ARG A 97 6.66 1.58 -9.01
C ARG A 97 8.13 1.36 -9.35
N GLY A 98 8.64 0.16 -9.12
CA GLY A 98 10.01 -0.20 -9.48
C GLY A 98 11.04 0.68 -8.77
N GLU A 99 11.94 1.27 -9.54
CA GLU A 99 13.00 2.15 -9.04
C GLU A 99 12.47 3.37 -8.29
N GLU A 100 11.28 3.88 -8.64
CA GLU A 100 10.68 4.99 -7.90
C GLU A 100 10.35 4.59 -6.44
N LYS A 101 9.90 3.35 -6.19
CA LYS A 101 9.75 2.85 -4.82
C LYS A 101 11.08 2.80 -4.09
N ALA A 102 12.14 2.32 -4.74
CA ALA A 102 13.49 2.28 -4.18
C ALA A 102 14.00 3.69 -3.82
N ARG A 103 13.84 4.65 -4.73
CA ARG A 103 14.20 6.06 -4.50
C ARG A 103 13.46 6.66 -3.30
N ARG A 104 12.15 6.42 -3.20
CA ARG A 104 11.35 6.92 -2.07
C ARG A 104 11.70 6.23 -0.75
N LEU A 105 12.08 4.96 -0.78
CA LEU A 105 12.58 4.27 0.41
C LEU A 105 13.91 4.85 0.89
N THR A 106 14.81 5.20 -0.03
CA THR A 106 16.07 5.89 0.30
C THR A 106 15.78 7.23 0.99
N GLY A 107 14.84 8.03 0.48
CA GLY A 107 14.43 9.28 1.13
C GLY A 107 13.82 9.09 2.53
N LEU A 108 13.17 7.95 2.80
CA LEU A 108 12.75 7.62 4.17
C LEU A 108 13.95 7.35 5.08
N ARG A 109 14.98 6.64 4.60
CA ARG A 109 16.21 6.41 5.37
C ARG A 109 16.91 7.71 5.73
N GLU A 110 17.00 8.64 4.80
CA GLU A 110 17.57 9.97 5.06
C GLU A 110 16.80 10.71 6.17
N ARG A 111 15.48 10.56 6.21
CA ARG A 111 14.61 11.21 7.20
C ARG A 111 14.66 10.57 8.58
N TYR A 112 14.70 9.23 8.66
CA TYR A 112 14.57 8.49 9.92
C TYR A 112 15.90 7.92 10.42
N GLY A 113 16.98 8.10 9.68
CA GLY A 113 18.29 7.54 10.02
C GLY A 113 18.40 6.06 9.66
N ASP A 114 19.42 5.40 10.20
CA ASP A 114 19.76 4.01 9.86
C ASP A 114 18.93 2.99 10.65
N LEU A 115 17.60 3.09 10.51
CA LEU A 115 16.68 2.14 11.14
C LEU A 115 16.60 0.84 10.35
N ALA A 116 16.38 -0.26 11.07
CA ALA A 116 16.07 -1.54 10.46
C ALA A 116 14.72 -1.47 9.72
N ILE A 117 14.71 -1.88 8.44
CA ILE A 117 13.53 -1.84 7.60
C ILE A 117 13.13 -3.27 7.22
N VAL A 118 11.89 -3.65 7.51
CA VAL A 118 11.26 -4.84 6.96
C VAL A 118 10.32 -4.41 5.84
N ALA A 119 10.55 -4.88 4.61
CA ALA A 119 9.74 -4.52 3.45
C ALA A 119 9.05 -5.75 2.85
N TYR A 120 7.79 -5.56 2.47
CA TYR A 120 6.98 -6.57 1.80
C TYR A 120 6.63 -6.10 0.39
N GLY A 121 6.64 -7.02 -0.56
CA GLY A 121 6.24 -6.77 -1.95
C GLY A 121 5.69 -8.04 -2.59
N ASN A 122 5.02 -7.95 -3.76
CA ASN A 122 4.39 -9.11 -4.37
C ASN A 122 4.76 -9.32 -5.86
N SER A 123 5.60 -8.49 -6.40
CA SER A 123 5.94 -8.54 -7.83
C SER A 123 7.42 -8.28 -8.10
N ALA A 124 7.88 -8.62 -9.30
CA ALA A 124 9.24 -8.32 -9.73
C ALA A 124 9.56 -6.81 -9.67
N SER A 125 8.55 -5.95 -9.86
CA SER A 125 8.73 -4.49 -9.73
C SER A 125 8.96 -4.03 -8.29
N ASP A 126 8.80 -4.90 -7.30
CA ASP A 126 9.08 -4.58 -5.89
C ASP A 126 10.52 -4.95 -5.48
N LEU A 127 11.22 -5.78 -6.26
CA LEU A 127 12.57 -6.22 -5.94
C LEU A 127 13.56 -5.08 -5.68
N PRO A 128 13.54 -3.95 -6.43
CA PRO A 128 14.46 -2.85 -6.17
C PRO A 128 14.38 -2.32 -4.73
N HIS A 129 13.19 -2.09 -4.20
CA HIS A 129 13.05 -1.58 -2.83
C HIS A 129 13.18 -2.69 -1.77
N LEU A 130 12.80 -3.95 -2.07
CA LEU A 130 13.01 -5.08 -1.17
C LEU A 130 14.49 -5.33 -0.92
N ARG A 131 15.34 -5.15 -1.93
CA ARG A 131 16.80 -5.29 -1.81
C ARG A 131 17.42 -4.22 -0.91
N LEU A 132 16.84 -3.03 -0.83
CA LEU A 132 17.32 -1.95 0.03
C LEU A 132 16.90 -2.11 1.49
N ALA A 133 15.95 -2.96 1.79
CA ALA A 133 15.49 -3.21 3.16
C ALA A 133 16.51 -4.06 3.93
N THR A 134 16.49 -3.96 5.26
CA THR A 134 17.24 -4.85 6.15
C THR A 134 16.72 -6.30 5.99
N ARG A 135 15.40 -6.45 5.80
CA ARG A 135 14.75 -7.69 5.45
C ARG A 135 13.70 -7.45 4.39
N GLY A 136 13.93 -7.93 3.17
CA GLY A 136 12.95 -7.94 2.07
C GLY A 136 12.19 -9.26 2.03
N VAL A 137 10.88 -9.20 1.85
CA VAL A 137 9.99 -10.38 1.76
C VAL A 137 9.12 -10.27 0.51
N LEU A 138 9.30 -11.21 -0.42
CA LEU A 138 8.45 -11.34 -1.60
C LEU A 138 7.26 -12.26 -1.28
N VAL A 139 6.06 -11.68 -1.23
CA VAL A 139 4.82 -12.39 -0.92
C VAL A 139 4.12 -12.79 -2.20
N ASN A 140 3.74 -14.07 -2.34
CA ASN A 140 2.97 -14.58 -3.48
C ASN A 140 3.55 -14.23 -4.86
N GLY A 141 4.88 -14.08 -4.95
CA GLY A 141 5.55 -13.76 -6.20
C GLY A 141 5.35 -14.84 -7.28
N SER A 142 5.30 -14.43 -8.55
CA SER A 142 5.34 -15.37 -9.68
C SER A 142 6.63 -16.20 -9.67
N ARG A 143 6.64 -17.33 -10.40
CA ARG A 143 7.85 -18.18 -10.52
C ARG A 143 9.09 -17.36 -10.93
N ALA A 144 8.94 -16.48 -11.91
CA ALA A 144 10.03 -15.62 -12.37
C ALA A 144 10.48 -14.61 -11.29
N ALA A 145 9.50 -13.99 -10.58
CA ALA A 145 9.82 -13.06 -9.48
C ALA A 145 10.53 -13.76 -8.32
N ARG A 146 10.14 -14.99 -7.97
CA ARG A 146 10.81 -15.80 -6.93
C ARG A 146 12.25 -16.17 -7.32
N ALA A 147 12.47 -16.57 -8.57
CA ALA A 147 13.82 -16.85 -9.06
C ALA A 147 14.71 -15.61 -8.97
N ALA A 148 14.21 -14.45 -9.37
CA ALA A 148 14.93 -13.18 -9.26
C ALA A 148 15.15 -12.76 -7.79
N ALA A 149 14.17 -12.96 -6.91
CA ALA A 149 14.29 -12.70 -5.48
C ALA A 149 15.37 -13.58 -4.83
N ALA A 150 15.39 -14.88 -5.14
CA ALA A 150 16.39 -15.82 -4.64
C ALA A 150 17.81 -15.42 -5.06
N ALA A 151 18.02 -14.96 -6.30
CA ALA A 151 19.29 -14.45 -6.79
C ALA A 151 19.78 -13.18 -6.04
N LEU A 152 18.86 -12.46 -5.39
CA LEU A 152 19.11 -11.27 -4.58
C LEU A 152 19.15 -11.55 -3.08
N GLY A 153 19.01 -12.79 -2.64
CA GLY A 153 18.93 -13.17 -1.22
C GLY A 153 17.64 -12.73 -0.54
N ILE A 154 16.58 -12.44 -1.32
CA ILE A 154 15.27 -11.99 -0.80
C ILE A 154 14.42 -13.23 -0.49
N GLU A 155 13.88 -13.27 0.73
CA GLU A 155 12.93 -14.31 1.18
C GLU A 155 11.65 -14.29 0.34
N SER A 156 11.11 -15.48 0.04
CA SER A 156 9.82 -15.62 -0.64
C SER A 156 8.86 -16.43 0.21
N VAL A 157 7.65 -15.93 0.41
CA VAL A 157 6.61 -16.57 1.22
C VAL A 157 5.29 -16.68 0.47
N ASP A 158 4.45 -17.63 0.87
CA ASP A 158 3.08 -17.77 0.39
C ASP A 158 2.10 -17.40 1.51
N TRP A 159 1.29 -16.38 1.24
CA TRP A 159 0.15 -16.03 2.06
C TRP A 159 -1.14 -16.57 1.44
N ARG A 160 -1.95 -17.21 2.28
CA ARG A 160 -3.20 -17.86 1.83
C ARG A 160 -4.32 -17.51 2.81
N GLY A 161 -5.54 -17.66 2.33
CA GLY A 161 -6.73 -17.40 3.14
C GLY A 161 -7.04 -15.92 3.27
N THR A 162 -8.30 -15.59 3.11
CA THR A 162 -8.81 -14.23 3.28
C THR A 162 -8.98 -13.94 4.77
N TRP A 163 -8.56 -12.75 5.19
CA TRP A 163 -8.85 -12.26 6.53
C TRP A 163 -10.37 -12.09 6.70
N ARG A 164 -10.88 -12.53 7.84
CA ARG A 164 -12.26 -12.30 8.22
C ARG A 164 -12.26 -11.44 9.48
N PRO A 165 -12.80 -10.21 9.42
CA PRO A 165 -12.90 -9.39 10.62
C PRO A 165 -13.68 -10.15 11.71
N PRO A 166 -13.27 -10.03 12.98
CA PRO A 166 -14.04 -10.61 14.08
C PRO A 166 -15.47 -10.05 14.05
N LEU A 167 -16.45 -10.91 14.28
CA LEU A 167 -17.84 -10.46 14.40
C LEU A 167 -17.89 -9.42 15.51
N ARG A 168 -18.18 -8.17 15.17
CA ARG A 168 -18.41 -7.13 16.19
C ARG A 168 -19.51 -7.64 17.09
N SER A 169 -19.25 -7.75 18.39
CA SER A 169 -20.27 -8.10 19.33
C SER A 169 -21.39 -7.04 19.24
N LYS A 170 -22.63 -7.43 19.39
CA LYS A 170 -23.79 -6.50 19.37
C LYS A 170 -23.69 -5.42 20.47
N LEU A 171 -22.77 -5.57 21.41
CA LEU A 171 -22.51 -4.67 22.54
C LEU A 171 -21.72 -3.40 22.14
N ASP A 172 -20.95 -3.42 21.03
CA ASP A 172 -20.20 -2.25 20.57
C ASP A 172 -21.09 -1.20 19.85
N LYS A 173 -22.38 -1.48 19.65
CA LYS A 173 -23.37 -0.56 19.05
C LYS A 173 -24.12 0.30 20.08
N LEU A 174 -23.82 0.15 21.37
CA LEU A 174 -24.51 0.82 22.48
C LEU A 174 -23.60 1.79 23.26
N ARG A 175 -22.49 2.22 22.65
CA ARG A 175 -21.62 3.29 23.19
C ARG A 175 -21.52 4.45 22.22
#